data_4162ca230ec496f93ed5f63b331be1fb
#
_entry.id   4162ca230ec496f93ed5f63b331be1fb
#
_cell.length_a   1.000
_cell.length_b   1.000
_cell.length_c   1.000
_cell.angle_alpha   90.00
_cell.angle_beta   90.00
_cell.angle_gamma   90.00
#
_symmetry.space_group_name_H-M   'P 1'
#
loop_
_entity.id
_entity.type
_entity.pdbx_description
1 polymer ?
#
loop_
_entity_poly.entity_id
_entity_poly.type
_entity_poly.pdbx_seq_one_letter_code
_entity_poly.pdbx_strand_id
1 'polypeptide(L)'
;MRGMSVKLSPAGGGARRIRSSWTRGPFEAEVGSFWLHLAAEGKAGRTLDTYTKAVRWFAAAHLVQQTDKSRWEQVDRQDLQRWTVRLLGEYSAAYASNQFRAVRLFLRWLAVEEDRPDPVPGLRAPKAEPGPVPVFSSEELCALRRACQGRSFQARRDAAIIEVLLAAGIRLSELEGIRYDPGDPARSDLRLLDREIRVRGKAGRERIVRIGFEAARNLDRYLRARARHPEAARPQLWLGAGGRGPLTPNGIYQAVARAGERAGVAVYPHRFRHHFSHTWQMGRIASDATFPGRSEHALPAMQRAALRHSGRDGAGHNALDLGCQQPVASGLTMMRPVRLHRTLA
;
A
#
# COMPACT_ATOMS: atom_id res chain seq x y z
N MET A 1 2.98 -17.64 -28.92
CA MET A 1 2.17 -16.98 -27.87
C MET A 1 2.89 -15.73 -27.40
N ARG A 2 2.38 -14.56 -27.74
CA ARG A 2 3.06 -13.27 -27.49
C ARG A 2 2.69 -12.78 -26.10
N GLY A 3 3.69 -12.56 -25.23
CA GLY A 3 3.53 -12.01 -23.91
C GLY A 3 3.02 -10.56 -23.97
N MET A 4 1.91 -10.30 -23.30
CA MET A 4 1.40 -8.95 -23.05
C MET A 4 2.29 -8.26 -22.02
N SER A 5 3.15 -7.38 -22.51
CA SER A 5 3.92 -6.45 -21.70
C SER A 5 2.98 -5.37 -21.17
N VAL A 6 2.75 -5.36 -19.85
CA VAL A 6 2.03 -4.27 -19.18
C VAL A 6 2.94 -3.04 -19.20
N LYS A 7 2.67 -2.13 -20.08
CA LYS A 7 3.31 -0.80 -20.08
C LYS A 7 2.80 0.01 -18.88
N LEU A 8 3.59 0.05 -17.82
CA LEU A 8 3.51 1.09 -16.81
C LEU A 8 4.40 2.24 -17.26
N SER A 9 3.81 3.23 -17.90
CA SER A 9 4.27 4.61 -17.85
C SER A 9 3.31 5.51 -18.65
N PRO A 10 2.70 6.49 -18.02
CA PRO A 10 2.33 7.67 -18.77
C PRO A 10 3.50 8.66 -18.71
N ALA A 11 3.86 9.15 -19.86
CA ALA A 11 4.83 10.20 -20.04
C ALA A 11 4.57 11.41 -19.11
N GLY A 12 5.47 11.60 -18.15
CA GLY A 12 5.37 12.64 -17.12
C GLY A 12 5.62 14.08 -17.60
N GLY A 13 5.57 14.36 -18.88
CA GLY A 13 5.86 15.69 -19.43
C GLY A 13 4.67 16.66 -19.47
N GLY A 14 3.49 16.19 -19.83
CA GLY A 14 2.29 17.04 -19.98
C GLY A 14 1.64 17.44 -18.66
N ALA A 15 1.50 16.51 -17.73
CA ALA A 15 0.86 16.74 -16.43
C ALA A 15 1.66 17.70 -15.52
N ARG A 16 2.97 17.77 -15.67
CA ARG A 16 3.83 18.66 -14.86
C ARG A 16 3.76 20.12 -15.29
N ARG A 17 3.58 20.41 -16.58
CA ARG A 17 3.40 21.78 -17.11
C ARG A 17 2.04 22.38 -16.76
N ILE A 18 0.99 21.58 -16.77
CA ILE A 18 -0.36 22.02 -16.44
C ILE A 18 -0.49 22.38 -14.95
N ARG A 19 0.25 21.69 -14.05
CA ARG A 19 0.20 21.93 -12.60
C ARG A 19 0.65 23.30 -12.14
N SER A 20 1.52 23.99 -12.88
CA SER A 20 2.01 25.33 -12.51
C SER A 20 1.06 26.46 -12.90
N SER A 21 0.11 26.23 -13.82
CA SER A 21 -0.87 27.24 -14.28
C SER A 21 -2.22 27.16 -13.55
N TRP A 22 -2.42 26.20 -12.65
CA TRP A 22 -3.69 25.96 -11.94
C TRP A 22 -3.99 26.96 -10.82
N THR A 23 -3.08 27.85 -10.49
CA THR A 23 -3.14 28.64 -9.26
C THR A 23 -3.73 30.06 -9.41
N ARG A 24 -4.20 30.46 -10.59
CA ARG A 24 -4.75 31.82 -10.83
C ARG A 24 -5.73 31.89 -12.00
N GLY A 25 -6.76 31.07 -12.00
CA GLY A 25 -7.81 31.13 -13.01
C GLY A 25 -9.16 31.57 -12.45
N PRO A 26 -10.12 31.88 -13.33
CA PRO A 26 -11.45 32.35 -12.93
C PRO A 26 -12.27 31.35 -12.10
N PHE A 27 -11.76 30.12 -11.95
CA PHE A 27 -12.41 29.01 -11.23
C PHE A 27 -11.83 28.77 -9.81
N GLU A 28 -10.84 29.53 -9.35
CA GLU A 28 -10.09 29.19 -8.14
C GLU A 28 -10.79 29.62 -6.84
N ALA A 29 -11.60 30.68 -6.87
CA ALA A 29 -12.25 31.21 -5.67
C ALA A 29 -13.17 30.16 -5.03
N GLU A 30 -14.01 29.53 -5.83
CA GLU A 30 -14.98 28.52 -5.38
C GLU A 30 -14.28 27.22 -4.97
N VAL A 31 -13.15 26.88 -5.59
CA VAL A 31 -12.33 25.73 -5.15
C VAL A 31 -11.71 25.99 -3.78
N GLY A 32 -11.33 27.25 -3.49
CA GLY A 32 -10.86 27.68 -2.18
C GLY A 32 -11.96 27.55 -1.12
N SER A 33 -13.17 28.01 -1.42
CA SER A 33 -14.35 27.89 -0.55
C SER A 33 -14.72 26.44 -0.30
N PHE A 34 -14.66 25.59 -1.33
CA PHE A 34 -14.90 24.16 -1.20
C PHE A 34 -13.88 23.48 -0.31
N TRP A 35 -12.59 23.88 -0.42
CA TRP A 35 -11.56 23.38 0.48
C TRP A 35 -11.90 23.70 1.95
N LEU A 36 -12.33 24.95 2.21
CA LEU A 36 -12.71 25.39 3.55
C LEU A 36 -13.92 24.61 4.08
N HIS A 37 -14.94 24.41 3.25
CA HIS A 37 -16.11 23.59 3.57
C HIS A 37 -15.71 22.17 3.98
N LEU A 38 -14.90 21.49 3.17
CA LEU A 38 -14.43 20.14 3.49
C LEU A 38 -13.54 20.09 4.75
N ALA A 39 -12.76 21.15 4.99
CA ALA A 39 -11.95 21.27 6.19
C ALA A 39 -12.82 21.44 7.45
N ALA A 40 -13.86 22.24 7.36
CA ALA A 40 -14.86 22.42 8.44
C ALA A 40 -15.61 21.12 8.76
N GLU A 41 -15.84 20.25 7.76
CA GLU A 41 -16.36 18.89 7.98
C GLU A 41 -15.34 17.91 8.62
N GLY A 42 -14.14 18.37 8.93
CA GLY A 42 -13.10 17.52 9.54
C GLY A 42 -12.49 16.48 8.58
N LYS A 43 -12.55 16.71 7.25
CA LYS A 43 -11.91 15.83 6.29
C LYS A 43 -10.39 15.85 6.45
N ALA A 44 -9.73 14.70 6.31
CA ALA A 44 -8.27 14.61 6.39
C ALA A 44 -7.60 15.41 5.25
N GLY A 45 -6.46 16.04 5.52
CA GLY A 45 -5.72 16.89 4.57
C GLY A 45 -5.47 16.22 3.21
N ARG A 46 -5.16 14.91 3.19
CA ARG A 46 -5.02 14.16 1.94
C ARG A 46 -6.34 14.08 1.14
N THR A 47 -7.48 14.04 1.80
CA THR A 47 -8.80 14.06 1.14
C THR A 47 -9.07 15.43 0.55
N LEU A 48 -8.78 16.51 1.31
CA LEU A 48 -8.87 17.89 0.83
C LEU A 48 -8.07 18.07 -0.45
N ASP A 49 -6.80 17.68 -0.41
CA ASP A 49 -5.88 17.72 -1.56
C ASP A 49 -6.40 16.94 -2.77
N THR A 50 -6.92 15.74 -2.54
CA THR A 50 -7.38 14.87 -3.64
C THR A 50 -8.58 15.49 -4.35
N TYR A 51 -9.55 16.01 -3.61
CA TYR A 51 -10.77 16.57 -4.17
C TYR A 51 -10.50 17.91 -4.86
N THR A 52 -9.79 18.81 -4.22
CA THR A 52 -9.49 20.13 -4.82
C THR A 52 -8.57 20.00 -6.05
N LYS A 53 -7.60 19.07 -6.04
CA LYS A 53 -6.79 18.78 -7.24
C LYS A 53 -7.61 18.24 -8.40
N ALA A 54 -8.59 17.38 -8.13
CA ALA A 54 -9.47 16.86 -9.17
C ALA A 54 -10.33 17.97 -9.79
N VAL A 55 -10.89 18.86 -8.98
CA VAL A 55 -11.69 20.01 -9.44
C VAL A 55 -10.84 20.99 -10.24
N ARG A 56 -9.66 21.37 -9.73
CA ARG A 56 -8.71 22.22 -10.48
C ARG A 56 -8.30 21.61 -11.82
N TRP A 57 -8.10 20.30 -11.84
CA TRP A 57 -7.75 19.62 -13.07
C TRP A 57 -8.91 19.61 -14.07
N PHE A 58 -10.13 19.37 -13.63
CA PHE A 58 -11.32 19.51 -14.46
C PHE A 58 -11.46 20.93 -15.04
N ALA A 59 -11.32 21.96 -14.21
CA ALA A 59 -11.36 23.34 -14.67
C ALA A 59 -10.27 23.65 -15.71
N ALA A 60 -9.01 23.33 -15.41
CA ALA A 60 -7.89 23.67 -16.27
C ALA A 60 -7.86 22.85 -17.57
N ALA A 61 -8.07 21.54 -17.51
CA ALA A 61 -7.89 20.64 -18.65
C ALA A 61 -9.15 20.39 -19.46
N HIS A 62 -10.33 20.74 -18.94
CA HIS A 62 -11.58 20.65 -19.66
C HIS A 62 -12.21 22.03 -19.90
N LEU A 63 -12.59 22.76 -18.87
CA LEU A 63 -13.32 24.03 -19.05
C LEU A 63 -12.49 25.06 -19.81
N VAL A 64 -11.27 25.33 -19.36
CA VAL A 64 -10.40 26.35 -19.99
C VAL A 64 -9.86 25.93 -21.37
N GLN A 65 -9.53 24.65 -21.54
CA GLN A 65 -8.85 24.18 -22.76
C GLN A 65 -9.80 23.65 -23.84
N GLN A 66 -11.00 23.22 -23.48
CA GLN A 66 -11.91 22.49 -24.37
C GLN A 66 -13.27 23.19 -24.55
N THR A 67 -13.51 24.27 -23.79
CA THR A 67 -14.77 25.02 -23.84
C THR A 67 -14.48 26.52 -23.70
N ASP A 68 -15.47 27.36 -24.07
CA ASP A 68 -15.41 28.81 -23.87
C ASP A 68 -15.98 29.26 -22.51
N LYS A 69 -16.14 28.32 -21.57
CA LYS A 69 -16.73 28.57 -20.25
C LYS A 69 -15.71 29.23 -19.32
N SER A 70 -16.13 30.31 -18.67
CA SER A 70 -15.30 31.11 -17.76
C SER A 70 -15.83 31.15 -16.33
N ARG A 71 -17.01 30.56 -16.06
CA ARG A 71 -17.64 30.49 -14.73
C ARG A 71 -18.23 29.13 -14.48
N TRP A 72 -18.35 28.76 -13.21
CA TRP A 72 -18.94 27.50 -12.79
C TRP A 72 -20.44 27.37 -13.12
N GLU A 73 -21.17 28.51 -13.17
CA GLU A 73 -22.59 28.50 -13.54
C GLU A 73 -22.87 27.99 -14.96
N GLN A 74 -21.87 28.10 -15.81
CA GLN A 74 -21.97 27.65 -17.20
C GLN A 74 -21.74 26.14 -17.35
N VAL A 75 -21.26 25.48 -16.28
CA VAL A 75 -20.95 24.03 -16.31
C VAL A 75 -22.23 23.22 -16.31
N ASP A 76 -22.33 22.33 -17.25
CA ASP A 76 -23.47 21.46 -17.45
C ASP A 76 -23.12 19.96 -17.36
N ARG A 77 -24.15 19.15 -17.50
CA ARG A 77 -24.03 17.70 -17.48
C ARG A 77 -23.07 17.17 -18.55
N GLN A 78 -23.05 17.79 -19.73
CA GLN A 78 -22.25 17.31 -20.85
C GLN A 78 -20.75 17.53 -20.60
N ASP A 79 -20.38 18.58 -19.89
CA ASP A 79 -18.97 18.84 -19.52
C ASP A 79 -18.39 17.69 -18.70
N LEU A 80 -19.12 17.30 -17.66
CA LEU A 80 -18.66 16.21 -16.80
C LEU A 80 -18.66 14.87 -17.56
N GLN A 81 -19.62 14.64 -18.46
CA GLN A 81 -19.64 13.44 -19.30
C GLN A 81 -18.46 13.40 -20.29
N ARG A 82 -18.23 14.49 -21.06
CA ARG A 82 -17.12 14.56 -22.03
C ARG A 82 -15.77 14.39 -21.33
N TRP A 83 -15.58 15.06 -20.20
CA TRP A 83 -14.36 14.91 -19.42
C TRP A 83 -14.18 13.46 -18.91
N THR A 84 -15.26 12.83 -18.45
CA THR A 84 -15.22 11.44 -18.00
C THR A 84 -14.87 10.47 -19.12
N VAL A 85 -15.44 10.66 -20.33
CA VAL A 85 -15.12 9.84 -21.52
C VAL A 85 -13.63 9.96 -21.87
N ARG A 86 -13.09 11.18 -21.84
CA ARG A 86 -11.64 11.40 -22.06
C ARG A 86 -10.79 10.68 -21.01
N LEU A 87 -11.19 10.76 -19.73
CA LEU A 87 -10.47 10.06 -18.66
C LEU A 87 -10.47 8.55 -18.83
N LEU A 88 -11.58 7.98 -19.32
CA LEU A 88 -11.68 6.54 -19.59
C LEU A 88 -10.80 6.10 -20.76
N GLY A 89 -10.54 6.99 -21.73
CA GLY A 89 -9.60 6.73 -22.82
C GLY A 89 -8.12 6.78 -22.41
N GLU A 90 -7.78 7.56 -21.39
CA GLU A 90 -6.40 7.81 -20.96
C GLU A 90 -5.99 7.07 -19.68
N TYR A 91 -6.97 6.75 -18.82
CA TYR A 91 -6.72 6.22 -17.47
C TYR A 91 -7.61 5.01 -17.14
N SER A 92 -7.32 4.33 -16.04
CA SER A 92 -8.17 3.24 -15.56
C SER A 92 -9.56 3.73 -15.14
N ALA A 93 -10.59 2.87 -15.29
CA ALA A 93 -11.95 3.18 -14.88
C ALA A 93 -12.06 3.54 -13.39
N ALA A 94 -11.24 2.93 -12.53
CA ALA A 94 -11.16 3.26 -11.10
C ALA A 94 -10.65 4.69 -10.88
N TYR A 95 -9.63 5.10 -11.61
CA TYR A 95 -9.11 6.46 -11.53
C TYR A 95 -10.13 7.48 -12.05
N ALA A 96 -10.72 7.24 -13.24
CA ALA A 96 -11.77 8.08 -13.82
C ALA A 96 -12.97 8.21 -12.86
N SER A 97 -13.40 7.11 -12.22
CA SER A 97 -14.46 7.10 -11.22
C SER A 97 -14.14 7.98 -9.99
N ASN A 98 -12.90 7.95 -9.50
CA ASN A 98 -12.48 8.78 -8.38
C ASN A 98 -12.48 10.27 -8.74
N GLN A 99 -11.98 10.62 -9.92
CA GLN A 99 -11.99 12.00 -10.42
C GLN A 99 -13.44 12.49 -10.60
N PHE A 100 -14.27 11.71 -11.26
CA PHE A 100 -15.69 12.00 -11.44
C PHE A 100 -16.40 12.30 -10.11
N ARG A 101 -16.21 11.45 -9.10
CA ARG A 101 -16.84 11.61 -7.78
C ARG A 101 -16.41 12.90 -7.10
N ALA A 102 -15.15 13.28 -7.21
CA ALA A 102 -14.64 14.51 -6.63
C ALA A 102 -15.25 15.75 -7.28
N VAL A 103 -15.29 15.81 -8.62
CA VAL A 103 -15.89 16.93 -9.36
C VAL A 103 -17.39 16.99 -9.15
N ARG A 104 -18.09 15.85 -9.19
CA ARG A 104 -19.53 15.79 -8.91
C ARG A 104 -19.87 16.31 -7.51
N LEU A 105 -19.07 15.93 -6.50
CA LEU A 105 -19.26 16.41 -5.12
C LEU A 105 -19.13 17.93 -5.07
N PHE A 106 -18.12 18.49 -5.72
CA PHE A 106 -17.91 19.92 -5.81
C PHE A 106 -19.08 20.65 -6.49
N LEU A 107 -19.50 20.18 -7.67
CA LEU A 107 -20.60 20.82 -8.42
C LEU A 107 -21.92 20.81 -7.64
N ARG A 108 -22.21 19.73 -6.93
CA ARG A 108 -23.39 19.66 -6.07
C ARG A 108 -23.31 20.56 -4.86
N TRP A 109 -22.14 20.64 -4.23
CA TRP A 109 -21.90 21.57 -3.12
C TRP A 109 -22.09 23.01 -3.59
N LEU A 110 -21.48 23.37 -4.72
CA LEU A 110 -21.58 24.73 -5.27
C LEU A 110 -23.02 25.11 -5.66
N ALA A 111 -23.79 24.16 -6.19
CA ALA A 111 -25.18 24.36 -6.49
C ALA A 111 -26.03 24.70 -5.25
N VAL A 112 -25.73 24.05 -4.11
CA VAL A 112 -26.37 24.35 -2.82
C VAL A 112 -25.94 25.73 -2.29
N GLU A 113 -24.62 26.05 -2.33
CA GLU A 113 -24.09 27.33 -1.84
C GLU A 113 -24.67 28.52 -2.63
N GLU A 114 -24.94 28.34 -3.91
CA GLU A 114 -25.44 29.42 -4.78
C GLU A 114 -26.95 29.33 -5.06
N ASP A 115 -27.68 28.54 -4.28
CA ASP A 115 -29.13 28.32 -4.40
C ASP A 115 -29.57 28.01 -5.87
N ARG A 116 -28.84 27.09 -6.51
CA ARG A 116 -29.04 26.69 -7.91
C ARG A 116 -29.39 25.20 -8.02
N PRO A 117 -30.08 24.79 -9.11
CA PRO A 117 -30.30 23.39 -9.40
C PRO A 117 -28.98 22.61 -9.56
N ASP A 118 -28.97 21.34 -9.15
CA ASP A 118 -27.82 20.44 -9.40
C ASP A 118 -27.55 20.35 -10.93
N PRO A 119 -26.39 20.79 -11.42
CA PRO A 119 -26.07 20.75 -12.86
C PRO A 119 -25.84 19.33 -13.39
N VAL A 120 -25.70 18.34 -12.50
CA VAL A 120 -25.34 16.96 -12.86
C VAL A 120 -26.29 15.91 -12.23
N PRO A 121 -27.63 16.12 -12.28
CA PRO A 121 -28.57 15.23 -11.63
C PRO A 121 -28.53 13.84 -12.27
N GLY A 122 -28.59 12.78 -11.45
CA GLY A 122 -28.67 11.40 -11.92
C GLY A 122 -27.41 10.84 -12.59
N LEU A 123 -26.32 11.61 -12.78
CA LEU A 123 -25.09 11.09 -13.32
C LEU A 123 -24.46 10.07 -12.36
N ARG A 124 -24.01 8.96 -12.92
CA ARG A 124 -23.32 7.89 -12.17
C ARG A 124 -21.85 7.85 -12.53
N ALA A 125 -21.02 7.58 -11.52
CA ALA A 125 -19.60 7.35 -11.75
C ALA A 125 -19.38 6.12 -12.64
N PRO A 126 -18.31 6.12 -13.47
CA PRO A 126 -17.92 4.94 -14.23
C PRO A 126 -17.77 3.72 -13.32
N LYS A 127 -18.31 2.59 -13.76
CA LYS A 127 -18.17 1.32 -13.06
C LYS A 127 -16.73 0.83 -13.26
N ALA A 128 -16.01 0.66 -12.19
CA ALA A 128 -14.73 -0.02 -12.19
C ALA A 128 -14.96 -1.47 -11.78
N GLU A 129 -14.69 -2.39 -12.68
CA GLU A 129 -14.68 -3.80 -12.32
C GLU A 129 -13.43 -4.09 -11.49
N PRO A 130 -13.58 -4.68 -10.30
CA PRO A 130 -12.42 -5.11 -9.54
C PRO A 130 -11.74 -6.25 -10.31
N GLY A 131 -10.52 -6.00 -10.76
CA GLY A 131 -9.67 -7.07 -11.27
C GLY A 131 -9.31 -8.08 -10.17
N PRO A 132 -8.78 -9.25 -10.55
CA PRO A 132 -8.29 -10.23 -9.59
C PRO A 132 -7.27 -9.57 -8.65
N VAL A 133 -7.45 -9.80 -7.35
CA VAL A 133 -6.56 -9.24 -6.33
C VAL A 133 -5.23 -9.96 -6.39
N PRO A 134 -4.11 -9.31 -6.74
CA PRO A 134 -2.84 -9.98 -6.87
C PRO A 134 -2.30 -10.38 -5.50
N VAL A 135 -2.13 -11.68 -5.29
CA VAL A 135 -1.42 -12.26 -4.14
C VAL A 135 0.00 -12.66 -4.55
N PHE A 136 0.88 -12.89 -3.58
CA PHE A 136 2.22 -13.41 -3.87
C PHE A 136 2.17 -14.93 -4.03
N SER A 137 2.92 -15.45 -5.00
CA SER A 137 3.21 -16.89 -5.05
C SER A 137 4.31 -17.26 -4.05
N SER A 138 4.47 -18.56 -3.77
CA SER A 138 5.55 -19.04 -2.89
C SER A 138 6.93 -18.70 -3.44
N GLU A 139 7.11 -18.78 -4.75
CA GLU A 139 8.35 -18.45 -5.47
C GLU A 139 8.67 -16.95 -5.35
N GLU A 140 7.67 -16.09 -5.54
CA GLU A 140 7.80 -14.64 -5.38
C GLU A 140 8.19 -14.27 -3.94
N LEU A 141 7.59 -14.92 -2.93
CA LEU A 141 7.95 -14.71 -1.52
C LEU A 141 9.38 -15.17 -1.24
N CYS A 142 9.79 -16.32 -1.75
CA CYS A 142 11.18 -16.79 -1.61
C CYS A 142 12.18 -15.86 -2.29
N ALA A 143 11.88 -15.36 -3.49
CA ALA A 143 12.71 -14.40 -4.20
C ALA A 143 12.82 -13.07 -3.42
N LEU A 144 11.71 -12.57 -2.90
CA LEU A 144 11.67 -11.32 -2.13
C LEU A 144 12.46 -11.44 -0.82
N ARG A 145 12.34 -12.55 -0.11
CA ARG A 145 13.12 -12.85 1.10
C ARG A 145 14.61 -12.94 0.79
N ARG A 146 15.00 -13.62 -0.30
CA ARG A 146 16.41 -13.70 -0.75
C ARG A 146 16.98 -12.32 -1.08
N ALA A 147 16.22 -11.46 -1.76
CA ALA A 147 16.64 -10.10 -2.10
C ALA A 147 16.89 -9.20 -0.88
N CYS A 148 16.36 -9.57 0.29
CA CYS A 148 16.55 -8.85 1.55
C CYS A 148 17.59 -9.50 2.47
N GLN A 149 18.27 -10.58 2.04
CA GLN A 149 19.33 -11.20 2.82
C GLN A 149 20.54 -10.30 2.91
N GLY A 150 21.17 -10.28 4.08
CA GLY A 150 22.41 -9.53 4.29
C GLY A 150 22.64 -9.12 5.75
N ARG A 151 23.86 -8.65 6.03
CA ARG A 151 24.28 -8.21 7.37
C ARG A 151 24.21 -6.70 7.56
N SER A 152 24.00 -5.94 6.48
CA SER A 152 23.91 -4.47 6.54
C SER A 152 22.67 -4.02 7.31
N PHE A 153 22.72 -2.82 7.87
CA PHE A 153 21.58 -2.20 8.53
C PHE A 153 20.35 -2.15 7.62
N GLN A 154 20.54 -1.73 6.37
CA GLN A 154 19.46 -1.66 5.38
C GLN A 154 18.82 -3.02 5.09
N ALA A 155 19.65 -4.05 4.86
CA ALA A 155 19.14 -5.39 4.56
C ALA A 155 18.29 -5.93 5.72
N ARG A 156 18.76 -5.78 6.97
CA ARG A 156 18.03 -6.21 8.16
C ARG A 156 16.73 -5.43 8.36
N ARG A 157 16.76 -4.12 8.14
CA ARG A 157 15.57 -3.25 8.22
C ARG A 157 14.53 -3.64 7.15
N ASP A 158 14.97 -3.75 5.90
CA ASP A 158 14.08 -4.01 4.76
C ASP A 158 13.46 -5.42 4.89
N ALA A 159 14.24 -6.42 5.34
CA ALA A 159 13.71 -7.74 5.68
C ALA A 159 12.63 -7.69 6.78
N ALA A 160 12.88 -6.94 7.87
CA ALA A 160 11.92 -6.79 8.96
C ALA A 160 10.63 -6.07 8.48
N ILE A 161 10.74 -5.03 7.66
CA ILE A 161 9.60 -4.32 7.06
C ILE A 161 8.74 -5.29 6.25
N ILE A 162 9.34 -6.07 5.38
CA ILE A 162 8.64 -7.01 4.50
C ILE A 162 7.93 -8.09 5.31
N GLU A 163 8.62 -8.70 6.27
CA GLU A 163 8.02 -9.75 7.10
C GLU A 163 6.88 -9.23 7.98
N VAL A 164 6.98 -8.01 8.53
CA VAL A 164 5.87 -7.40 9.28
C VAL A 164 4.67 -7.11 8.37
N LEU A 165 4.90 -6.61 7.15
CA LEU A 165 3.82 -6.38 6.18
C LEU A 165 3.11 -7.69 5.80
N LEU A 166 3.87 -8.77 5.58
CA LEU A 166 3.34 -10.10 5.28
C LEU A 166 2.55 -10.68 6.45
N ALA A 167 3.11 -10.60 7.67
CA ALA A 167 2.54 -11.22 8.85
C ALA A 167 1.33 -10.49 9.44
N ALA A 168 1.24 -9.17 9.27
CA ALA A 168 0.23 -8.35 9.95
C ALA A 168 -0.75 -7.64 9.00
N GLY A 169 -0.46 -7.58 7.70
CA GLY A 169 -1.31 -6.92 6.71
C GLY A 169 -1.65 -5.46 7.06
N ILE A 170 -0.80 -4.77 7.81
CA ILE A 170 -1.01 -3.40 8.27
C ILE A 170 -0.81 -2.39 7.14
N ARG A 171 -1.40 -1.19 7.30
CA ARG A 171 -1.19 -0.10 6.34
C ARG A 171 0.21 0.48 6.46
N LEU A 172 0.70 1.07 5.37
CA LEU A 172 2.01 1.73 5.35
C LEU A 172 2.16 2.82 6.42
N SER A 173 1.10 3.63 6.63
CA SER A 173 1.09 4.65 7.67
C SER A 173 1.02 4.08 9.09
N GLU A 174 0.39 2.91 9.26
CA GLU A 174 0.38 2.20 10.54
C GLU A 174 1.77 1.61 10.84
N LEU A 175 2.44 1.07 9.82
CA LEU A 175 3.81 0.57 9.93
C LEU A 175 4.80 1.68 10.28
N GLU A 176 4.72 2.82 9.59
CA GLU A 176 5.58 3.99 9.84
C GLU A 176 5.43 4.52 11.26
N GLY A 177 4.19 4.59 11.75
CA GLY A 177 3.87 5.14 13.06
C GLY A 177 4.28 4.27 14.26
N ILE A 178 4.86 3.07 14.06
CA ILE A 178 5.28 2.20 15.16
C ILE A 178 6.45 2.84 15.93
N ARG A 179 6.30 2.91 17.25
CA ARG A 179 7.30 3.40 18.17
C ARG A 179 8.04 2.26 18.86
N TYR A 180 9.29 2.51 19.20
CA TYR A 180 10.12 1.57 19.93
C TYR A 180 11.05 2.31 20.89
N ASP A 181 10.90 2.02 22.16
CA ASP A 181 11.76 2.48 23.23
C ASP A 181 12.35 1.24 23.94
N PRO A 182 13.68 1.01 23.83
CA PRO A 182 14.29 -0.15 24.45
C PRO A 182 14.37 -0.05 25.97
N GLY A 183 14.31 1.17 26.54
CA GLY A 183 14.39 1.42 27.98
C GLY A 183 13.04 1.44 28.69
N ASP A 184 11.95 1.63 27.94
CA ASP A 184 10.60 1.73 28.50
C ASP A 184 9.58 0.94 27.65
N PRO A 185 9.22 -0.27 28.08
CA PRO A 185 8.21 -1.07 27.38
C PRO A 185 6.82 -0.39 27.29
N ALA A 186 6.48 0.51 28.22
CA ALA A 186 5.19 1.21 28.17
C ALA A 186 5.13 2.23 27.01
N ARG A 187 6.27 2.78 26.61
CA ARG A 187 6.43 3.69 25.47
C ARG A 187 6.68 2.99 24.15
N SER A 188 6.86 1.67 24.20
CA SER A 188 7.08 0.84 23.01
C SER A 188 5.77 0.28 22.48
N ASP A 189 5.58 0.32 21.16
CA ASP A 189 4.47 -0.34 20.48
C ASP A 189 4.79 -1.81 20.15
N LEU A 190 6.05 -2.22 20.30
CA LEU A 190 6.53 -3.55 20.00
C LEU A 190 6.77 -4.37 21.27
N ARG A 191 6.06 -5.49 21.41
CA ARG A 191 6.27 -6.53 22.42
C ARG A 191 6.81 -7.77 21.72
N LEU A 192 8.13 -7.83 21.56
CA LEU A 192 8.75 -8.86 20.72
C LEU A 192 8.59 -10.27 21.28
N LEU A 193 8.66 -10.44 22.62
CA LEU A 193 8.48 -11.73 23.29
C LEU A 193 7.05 -12.27 23.11
N ASP A 194 6.06 -11.38 23.18
CA ASP A 194 4.65 -11.73 22.98
C ASP A 194 4.29 -11.82 21.47
N ARG A 195 5.23 -11.43 20.60
CA ARG A 195 5.02 -11.30 19.16
C ARG A 195 3.84 -10.41 18.82
N GLU A 196 3.71 -9.30 19.51
CA GLU A 196 2.63 -8.34 19.37
C GLU A 196 3.15 -6.97 18.98
N ILE A 197 2.39 -6.30 18.11
CA ILE A 197 2.64 -4.91 17.71
C ILE A 197 1.35 -4.12 17.89
N ARG A 198 1.42 -3.03 18.66
CA ARG A 198 0.35 -2.06 18.77
C ARG A 198 0.42 -1.13 17.55
N VAL A 199 -0.66 -1.01 16.80
CA VAL A 199 -0.74 -0.14 15.62
C VAL A 199 -1.88 0.86 15.77
N ARG A 200 -1.65 2.08 15.28
CA ARG A 200 -2.62 3.18 15.29
C ARG A 200 -3.19 3.40 13.90
N GLY A 201 -4.49 3.20 13.77
CA GLY A 201 -5.23 3.37 12.53
C GLY A 201 -5.79 4.79 12.35
N LYS A 202 -6.63 4.93 11.32
CA LYS A 202 -7.36 6.19 11.06
C LYS A 202 -8.18 6.60 12.28
N ALA A 203 -8.19 7.91 12.60
CA ALA A 203 -8.86 8.49 13.76
C ALA A 203 -8.32 7.98 15.11
N GLY A 204 -7.03 7.65 15.20
CA GLY A 204 -6.38 7.28 16.45
C GLY A 204 -6.79 5.91 17.02
N ARG A 205 -7.57 5.10 16.29
CA ARG A 205 -7.98 3.79 16.77
C ARG A 205 -6.78 2.85 16.89
N GLU A 206 -6.52 2.38 18.10
CA GLU A 206 -5.46 1.42 18.38
C GLU A 206 -5.96 -0.02 18.24
N ARG A 207 -5.09 -0.89 17.82
CA ARG A 207 -5.28 -2.35 17.88
C ARG A 207 -3.95 -3.08 18.02
N ILE A 208 -3.98 -4.24 18.62
CA ILE A 208 -2.84 -5.15 18.69
C ILE A 208 -2.94 -6.09 17.49
N VAL A 209 -1.82 -6.29 16.81
CA VAL A 209 -1.65 -7.31 15.76
C VAL A 209 -0.59 -8.31 16.22
N ARG A 210 -0.86 -9.59 15.99
CA ARG A 210 0.11 -10.67 16.25
C ARG A 210 0.91 -10.94 15.00
N ILE A 211 2.21 -11.21 15.17
CA ILE A 211 3.14 -11.54 14.10
C ILE A 211 3.67 -12.96 14.26
N GLY A 212 3.97 -13.61 13.14
CA GLY A 212 4.57 -14.94 13.14
C GLY A 212 6.03 -14.92 13.60
N PHE A 213 6.59 -16.11 13.81
CA PHE A 213 7.96 -16.30 14.27
C PHE A 213 9.00 -15.66 13.35
N GLU A 214 8.83 -15.80 12.03
CA GLU A 214 9.75 -15.22 11.05
C GLU A 214 9.81 -13.68 11.10
N ALA A 215 8.65 -13.04 11.25
CA ALA A 215 8.59 -11.59 11.42
C ALA A 215 9.25 -11.15 12.72
N ALA A 216 9.01 -11.85 13.83
CA ALA A 216 9.64 -11.57 15.11
C ALA A 216 11.16 -11.75 15.04
N ARG A 217 11.65 -12.82 14.41
CA ARG A 217 13.08 -13.09 14.20
C ARG A 217 13.77 -12.00 13.37
N ASN A 218 13.13 -11.55 12.30
CA ASN A 218 13.68 -10.48 11.45
C ASN A 218 13.64 -9.12 12.16
N LEU A 219 12.61 -8.84 12.96
CA LEU A 219 12.57 -7.68 13.84
C LEU A 219 13.70 -7.71 14.87
N ASP A 220 13.93 -8.82 15.55
CA ASP A 220 15.03 -8.97 16.51
C ASP A 220 16.40 -8.67 15.86
N ARG A 221 16.64 -9.23 14.67
CA ARG A 221 17.87 -8.95 13.91
C ARG A 221 18.01 -7.46 13.55
N TYR A 222 16.91 -6.82 13.20
CA TYR A 222 16.88 -5.40 12.92
C TYR A 222 17.13 -4.58 14.19
N LEU A 223 16.48 -4.89 15.31
CA LEU A 223 16.62 -4.16 16.58
C LEU A 223 18.08 -4.20 17.08
N ARG A 224 18.76 -5.33 16.96
CA ARG A 224 20.20 -5.42 17.27
C ARG A 224 21.06 -4.54 16.37
N ALA A 225 20.71 -4.36 15.11
CA ALA A 225 21.40 -3.43 14.22
C ALA A 225 21.01 -1.98 14.52
N ARG A 226 19.74 -1.73 14.88
CA ARG A 226 19.21 -0.43 15.23
C ARG A 226 19.85 0.12 16.51
N ALA A 227 20.13 -0.73 17.49
CA ALA A 227 20.82 -0.32 18.73
C ALA A 227 22.21 0.29 18.51
N ARG A 228 22.85 -0.02 17.36
CA ARG A 228 24.15 0.54 16.96
C ARG A 228 24.03 1.71 15.98
N HIS A 229 22.82 2.16 15.68
CA HIS A 229 22.59 3.24 14.73
C HIS A 229 22.82 4.60 15.42
N PRO A 230 23.41 5.62 14.74
CA PRO A 230 23.63 6.95 15.32
C PRO A 230 22.36 7.58 15.93
N GLU A 231 21.21 7.26 15.36
CA GLU A 231 19.91 7.75 15.83
C GLU A 231 19.11 6.70 16.63
N ALA A 232 19.79 5.78 17.32
CA ALA A 232 19.14 4.73 18.12
C ALA A 232 18.21 5.27 19.22
N ALA A 233 18.46 6.47 19.74
CA ALA A 233 17.64 7.12 20.76
C ALA A 233 16.29 7.62 20.26
N ARG A 234 16.05 7.67 18.95
CA ARG A 234 14.75 8.11 18.41
C ARG A 234 13.64 7.10 18.69
N PRO A 235 12.43 7.59 19.01
CA PRO A 235 11.32 6.68 19.33
C PRO A 235 10.68 5.99 18.12
N GLN A 236 10.99 6.42 16.89
CA GLN A 236 10.49 5.76 15.68
C GLN A 236 11.19 4.41 15.49
N LEU A 237 10.42 3.35 15.24
CA LEU A 237 10.98 2.02 14.99
C LEU A 237 11.89 2.03 13.75
N TRP A 238 11.42 2.60 12.65
CA TRP A 238 12.09 2.52 11.35
C TRP A 238 13.02 3.70 11.09
N LEU A 239 14.32 3.45 11.06
CA LEU A 239 15.32 4.48 10.83
C LEU A 239 15.85 4.43 9.38
N GLY A 240 16.20 5.61 8.88
CA GLY A 240 16.89 5.78 7.61
C GLY A 240 18.32 5.28 7.68
N ALA A 241 18.95 4.97 6.54
CA ALA A 241 20.38 4.65 6.51
C ALA A 241 21.23 5.91 6.68
N GLY A 242 22.37 5.75 7.34
CA GLY A 242 23.40 6.80 7.43
C GLY A 242 22.95 8.07 8.18
N GLY A 243 22.16 7.93 9.25
CA GLY A 243 21.77 9.08 10.10
C GLY A 243 20.76 10.05 9.47
N ARG A 244 19.98 9.59 8.49
CA ARG A 244 18.97 10.43 7.79
C ARG A 244 17.63 10.55 8.53
N GLY A 245 17.61 10.29 9.82
CA GLY A 245 16.39 10.31 10.62
C GLY A 245 15.47 9.11 10.40
N PRO A 246 14.23 9.18 10.91
CA PRO A 246 13.23 8.11 10.72
C PRO A 246 12.78 8.02 9.27
N LEU A 247 12.38 6.81 8.86
CA LEU A 247 11.76 6.62 7.55
C LEU A 247 10.36 7.24 7.52
N THR A 248 10.11 8.01 6.48
CA THR A 248 8.77 8.47 6.13
C THR A 248 7.97 7.34 5.44
N PRO A 249 6.64 7.44 5.30
CA PRO A 249 5.86 6.49 4.50
C PRO A 249 6.41 6.28 3.09
N ASN A 250 6.87 7.36 2.44
CA ASN A 250 7.50 7.26 1.13
C ASN A 250 8.87 6.54 1.21
N GLY A 251 9.64 6.77 2.25
CA GLY A 251 10.91 6.07 2.48
C GLY A 251 10.73 4.55 2.64
N ILE A 252 9.69 4.13 3.37
CA ILE A 252 9.31 2.71 3.49
C ILE A 252 8.84 2.17 2.14
N TYR A 253 7.98 2.90 1.42
CA TYR A 253 7.55 2.51 0.08
C TYR A 253 8.74 2.25 -0.85
N GLN A 254 9.71 3.17 -0.88
CA GLN A 254 10.93 3.04 -1.69
C GLN A 254 11.80 1.85 -1.25
N ALA A 255 11.88 1.55 0.04
CA ALA A 255 12.62 0.38 0.53
C ALA A 255 11.97 -0.93 0.03
N VAL A 256 10.64 -1.02 0.11
CA VAL A 256 9.86 -2.16 -0.39
C VAL A 256 9.96 -2.29 -1.91
N ALA A 257 9.84 -1.18 -2.65
CA ALA A 257 9.95 -1.18 -4.11
C ALA A 257 11.33 -1.67 -4.58
N ARG A 258 12.42 -1.15 -4.01
CA ARG A 258 13.78 -1.62 -4.32
C ARG A 258 14.00 -3.10 -4.00
N ALA A 259 13.39 -3.62 -2.94
CA ALA A 259 13.44 -5.05 -2.65
C ALA A 259 12.73 -5.87 -3.73
N GLY A 260 11.59 -5.41 -4.21
CA GLY A 260 10.86 -6.00 -5.32
C GLY A 260 11.64 -5.98 -6.63
N GLU A 261 12.26 -4.84 -6.97
CA GLU A 261 13.13 -4.71 -8.16
C GLU A 261 14.27 -5.72 -8.12
N ARG A 262 14.98 -5.85 -6.98
CA ARG A 262 16.04 -6.86 -6.81
C ARG A 262 15.55 -8.29 -6.90
N ALA A 263 14.31 -8.54 -6.51
CA ALA A 263 13.68 -9.86 -6.55
C ALA A 263 13.06 -10.19 -7.92
N GLY A 264 12.92 -9.21 -8.83
CA GLY A 264 12.12 -9.35 -10.05
C GLY A 264 10.62 -9.50 -9.79
N VAL A 265 10.12 -9.02 -8.64
CA VAL A 265 8.74 -9.17 -8.18
C VAL A 265 8.07 -7.81 -8.09
N ALA A 266 6.88 -7.67 -8.65
CA ALA A 266 6.09 -6.46 -8.52
C ALA A 266 5.56 -6.33 -7.08
N VAL A 267 6.06 -5.35 -6.31
CA VAL A 267 5.65 -5.12 -4.93
C VAL A 267 5.12 -3.72 -4.70
N TYR A 268 4.05 -3.64 -3.92
CA TYR A 268 3.48 -2.40 -3.40
C TYR A 268 2.72 -2.72 -2.09
N PRO A 269 2.58 -1.76 -1.16
CA PRO A 269 2.05 -2.04 0.18
C PRO A 269 0.68 -2.71 0.21
N HIS A 270 -0.21 -2.38 -0.74
CA HIS A 270 -1.52 -3.00 -0.82
C HIS A 270 -1.46 -4.48 -1.18
N ARG A 271 -0.46 -4.94 -1.98
CA ARG A 271 -0.32 -6.35 -2.34
C ARG A 271 -0.02 -7.21 -1.11
N PHE A 272 0.80 -6.71 -0.17
CA PHE A 272 1.04 -7.40 1.11
C PHE A 272 -0.24 -7.57 1.93
N ARG A 273 -1.05 -6.52 1.99
CA ARG A 273 -2.31 -6.57 2.72
C ARG A 273 -3.33 -7.51 2.08
N HIS A 274 -3.39 -7.56 0.77
CA HIS A 274 -4.22 -8.51 0.03
C HIS A 274 -3.74 -9.95 0.25
N HIS A 275 -2.44 -10.18 0.16
CA HIS A 275 -1.85 -11.49 0.44
C HIS A 275 -2.16 -11.95 1.87
N PHE A 276 -1.96 -11.10 2.88
CA PHE A 276 -2.33 -11.40 4.26
C PHE A 276 -3.81 -11.76 4.40
N SER A 277 -4.72 -10.97 3.83
CA SER A 277 -6.15 -11.22 3.89
C SER A 277 -6.53 -12.54 3.25
N HIS A 278 -5.94 -12.85 2.10
CA HIS A 278 -6.16 -14.11 1.38
C HIS A 278 -5.64 -15.31 2.18
N THR A 279 -4.41 -15.26 2.64
CA THR A 279 -3.79 -16.35 3.43
C THR A 279 -4.55 -16.60 4.73
N TRP A 280 -5.00 -15.52 5.39
CA TRP A 280 -5.78 -15.62 6.63
C TRP A 280 -7.17 -16.25 6.38
N GLN A 281 -7.84 -15.92 5.26
CA GLN A 281 -9.09 -16.56 4.85
C GLN A 281 -8.90 -18.05 4.58
N MET A 282 -7.84 -18.41 3.83
CA MET A 282 -7.54 -19.82 3.54
C MET A 282 -7.24 -20.62 4.81
N GLY A 283 -6.47 -20.07 5.74
CA GLY A 283 -6.20 -20.69 7.03
C GLY A 283 -7.47 -20.89 7.88
N ARG A 284 -8.45 -19.97 7.81
CA ARG A 284 -9.75 -20.14 8.47
C ARG A 284 -10.61 -21.23 7.84
N ILE A 285 -10.71 -21.25 6.52
CA ILE A 285 -11.47 -22.29 5.81
C ILE A 285 -10.93 -23.66 6.19
N ALA A 286 -9.60 -23.82 6.24
CA ALA A 286 -8.97 -25.06 6.68
C ALA A 286 -9.27 -25.39 8.16
N SER A 287 -9.27 -24.39 9.05
CA SER A 287 -9.58 -24.61 10.48
C SER A 287 -11.06 -24.88 10.74
N ASP A 288 -11.97 -24.22 10.03
CA ASP A 288 -13.41 -24.43 10.15
C ASP A 288 -13.83 -25.80 9.58
N ALA A 289 -13.12 -26.30 8.55
CA ALA A 289 -13.29 -27.67 8.06
C ALA A 289 -12.84 -28.73 9.06
N THR A 290 -11.90 -28.38 9.96
CA THR A 290 -11.38 -29.29 10.99
C THR A 290 -12.18 -29.21 12.31
N PHE A 291 -12.84 -28.08 12.60
CA PHE A 291 -13.64 -27.83 13.80
C PHE A 291 -14.91 -27.03 13.50
N PRO A 292 -16.01 -27.67 13.05
CA PRO A 292 -17.29 -27.01 12.86
C PRO A 292 -17.89 -26.63 14.20
N GLY A 293 -17.91 -25.35 14.58
CA GLY A 293 -18.59 -24.88 15.79
C GLY A 293 -18.06 -23.64 16.51
N ARG A 294 -17.09 -22.90 16.00
CA ARG A 294 -16.68 -21.63 16.62
C ARG A 294 -17.46 -20.43 16.04
N SER A 295 -18.25 -19.79 16.88
CA SER A 295 -19.09 -18.63 16.57
C SER A 295 -18.31 -17.40 16.09
N GLU A 296 -18.88 -16.68 15.11
CA GLU A 296 -18.35 -15.48 14.44
C GLU A 296 -18.12 -14.23 15.32
N HIS A 297 -18.45 -14.27 16.61
CA HIS A 297 -18.49 -13.08 17.47
C HIS A 297 -17.13 -12.56 17.96
N ALA A 298 -16.03 -13.25 17.68
CA ALA A 298 -14.68 -12.89 18.16
C ALA A 298 -13.83 -12.10 17.15
N LEU A 299 -14.39 -11.60 16.04
CA LEU A 299 -13.60 -11.00 14.95
C LEU A 299 -13.48 -9.48 15.05
N PRO A 300 -12.26 -8.89 14.92
CA PRO A 300 -12.08 -7.46 14.76
C PRO A 300 -12.79 -6.91 13.50
N ALA A 301 -13.26 -5.65 13.57
CA ALA A 301 -14.06 -5.01 12.51
C ALA A 301 -13.45 -5.05 11.10
N MET A 302 -12.12 -5.12 11.00
CA MET A 302 -11.38 -5.23 9.73
C MET A 302 -11.53 -6.60 9.06
N GLN A 303 -11.71 -7.63 9.86
CA GLN A 303 -11.89 -9.01 9.40
C GLN A 303 -13.31 -9.22 8.86
N ARG A 304 -14.31 -8.50 9.39
CA ARG A 304 -15.69 -8.50 8.91
C ARG A 304 -15.86 -7.81 7.54
N ALA A 305 -15.03 -6.81 7.22
CA ALA A 305 -15.05 -6.14 5.91
C ALA A 305 -14.48 -7.01 4.78
N ALA A 306 -13.49 -7.86 5.06
CA ALA A 306 -12.91 -8.78 4.08
C ALA A 306 -13.89 -9.87 3.65
N LEU A 307 -14.75 -10.33 4.58
CA LEU A 307 -15.75 -11.37 4.33
C LEU A 307 -16.88 -10.94 3.37
N ARG A 308 -17.18 -9.65 3.26
CA ARG A 308 -18.25 -9.14 2.37
C ARG A 308 -17.86 -9.09 0.89
N HIS A 309 -16.58 -9.26 0.55
CA HIS A 309 -16.09 -9.13 -0.83
C HIS A 309 -15.75 -10.45 -1.52
N SER A 310 -15.84 -11.59 -0.84
CA SER A 310 -15.39 -12.88 -1.38
C SER A 310 -16.48 -13.92 -1.64
N GLY A 311 -17.71 -13.49 -1.80
CA GLY A 311 -18.78 -14.40 -2.23
C GLY A 311 -18.72 -14.67 -3.73
N ARG A 312 -17.88 -15.58 -4.19
CA ARG A 312 -18.00 -16.48 -5.35
C ARG A 312 -16.62 -17.00 -5.77
N ASP A 313 -16.55 -18.30 -5.87
CA ASP A 313 -15.58 -19.18 -6.49
C ASP A 313 -14.69 -19.95 -5.51
N GLY A 314 -15.08 -21.24 -5.38
CA GLY A 314 -14.35 -22.23 -4.60
C GLY A 314 -13.35 -22.99 -5.44
N ALA A 315 -12.31 -23.41 -4.79
CA ALA A 315 -11.61 -24.70 -4.92
C ALA A 315 -10.30 -24.64 -4.13
N GLY A 316 -10.16 -25.55 -3.17
CA GLY A 316 -9.08 -25.53 -2.21
C GLY A 316 -7.76 -26.09 -2.71
N HIS A 317 -6.69 -25.65 -2.05
CA HIS A 317 -5.50 -26.47 -1.79
C HIS A 317 -4.81 -25.97 -0.52
N ASN A 318 -4.49 -26.90 0.37
CA ASN A 318 -3.79 -26.69 1.62
C ASN A 318 -2.41 -26.08 1.39
N ALA A 319 -2.15 -24.90 1.90
CA ALA A 319 -0.81 -24.34 2.06
C ALA A 319 -0.42 -24.42 3.54
N LEU A 320 0.10 -25.56 3.94
CA LEU A 320 0.91 -25.71 5.13
C LEU A 320 2.20 -24.93 4.97
N ASP A 321 2.67 -24.38 6.07
CA ASP A 321 3.92 -23.65 6.29
C ASP A 321 5.13 -24.29 5.60
N LEU A 322 5.35 -23.98 4.32
CA LEU A 322 6.54 -24.37 3.58
C LEU A 322 7.61 -23.30 3.81
N GLY A 323 8.32 -23.46 4.93
CA GLY A 323 9.60 -22.81 5.09
C GLY A 323 10.46 -23.07 3.86
N CYS A 324 11.11 -22.04 3.32
CA CYS A 324 12.15 -22.18 2.29
C CYS A 324 13.26 -23.07 2.81
N GLN A 325 13.10 -24.39 2.69
CA GLN A 325 14.18 -25.33 2.94
C GLN A 325 15.17 -25.19 1.79
N GLN A 326 16.39 -24.85 2.14
CA GLN A 326 17.52 -24.92 1.20
C GLN A 326 17.69 -26.39 0.77
N PRO A 327 17.95 -26.67 -0.52
CA PRO A 327 18.40 -27.99 -0.91
C PRO A 327 19.74 -28.25 -0.24
N VAL A 328 19.78 -29.23 0.63
CA VAL A 328 21.03 -29.77 1.18
C VAL A 328 21.73 -30.41 0.01
N ALA A 329 22.83 -29.80 -0.45
CA ALA A 329 23.70 -30.41 -1.43
C ALA A 329 24.31 -31.68 -0.78
N SER A 330 23.85 -32.83 -1.21
CA SER A 330 24.43 -34.12 -0.88
C SER A 330 25.80 -34.20 -1.53
N GLY A 331 26.81 -33.82 -0.76
CA GLY A 331 28.22 -33.98 -1.13
C GLY A 331 28.61 -35.46 -1.08
N LEU A 332 28.53 -36.15 -2.19
CA LEU A 332 29.23 -37.40 -2.39
C LEU A 332 30.74 -37.09 -2.50
N THR A 333 31.43 -37.24 -1.40
CA THR A 333 32.90 -37.23 -1.36
C THR A 333 33.43 -38.47 -2.01
N MET A 334 33.83 -38.37 -3.28
CA MET A 334 34.67 -39.38 -3.91
C MET A 334 36.08 -39.30 -3.30
N MET A 335 36.42 -40.32 -2.52
CA MET A 335 37.79 -40.58 -2.10
C MET A 335 38.66 -40.80 -3.34
N ARG A 336 39.68 -39.96 -3.52
CA ARG A 336 40.79 -40.20 -4.44
C ARG A 336 41.88 -40.95 -3.69
N PRO A 337 42.53 -41.98 -4.31
CA PRO A 337 43.57 -42.77 -3.68
C PRO A 337 44.89 -41.96 -3.57
N VAL A 338 45.53 -42.09 -2.41
CA VAL A 338 46.87 -41.57 -2.11
C VAL A 338 47.90 -42.30 -2.95
N ARG A 339 48.64 -41.59 -3.80
CA ARG A 339 49.90 -42.11 -4.40
C ARG A 339 51.06 -41.68 -3.51
N LEU A 340 51.69 -42.72 -2.93
CA LEU A 340 53.03 -42.61 -2.37
C LEU A 340 54.05 -42.45 -3.52
N HIS A 341 54.79 -41.36 -3.51
CA HIS A 341 56.07 -41.27 -4.21
C HIS A 341 57.20 -41.09 -3.21
N ARG A 342 58.07 -42.07 -3.21
CA ARG A 342 59.39 -42.06 -2.60
C ARG A 342 60.24 -41.00 -3.29
N THR A 343 60.99 -40.26 -2.51
CA THR A 343 62.11 -39.44 -2.97
C THR A 343 63.39 -39.96 -2.37
N LEU A 344 64.33 -40.17 -3.21
CA LEU A 344 65.77 -40.25 -2.90
C LEU A 344 66.44 -39.03 -3.54
N ALA A 345 67.15 -38.30 -2.79
CA ALA A 345 68.45 -37.66 -2.81
C ALA A 345 68.42 -36.33 -2.06
#